data_ca84daad591e2a5095e97c10ec61fabc
#
_entry.id   ca84daad591e2a5095e97c10ec61fabc
#
_cell.length_a   1.000
_cell.length_b   1.000
_cell.length_c   1.000
_cell.angle_alpha   90.00
_cell.angle_beta   90.00
_cell.angle_gamma   90.00
#
_symmetry.space_group_name_H-M   'P 1'
#
loop_
_entity.id
_entity.type
_entity.pdbx_description
1 polymer ?
#
loop_
_entity_poly.entity_id
_entity_poly.type
_entity_poly.pdbx_seq_one_letter_code
_entity_poly.pdbx_strand_id
1 'polypeptide(L)'
;MKTVLFIRHGATAGNLQRRYIGRTDEPLCELGREQAANLADQALTCDWLFVSPMTRTRQTAELAFPGQDQIPVPDLRETDFGIFEARTADELAGSEAYQAWVDANCETPIPGGEAVADFKIRCIRAFLAAMARVPEGQSAAFVMHGGCIMAICEALARPRRDFYSYHIANGQYLTAHWDGEALKLL
;
A
#
# COMPACT_ATOMS: atom_id res chain seq x y z
N MET A 1 -5.51 16.86 -15.82
CA MET A 1 -5.39 16.49 -14.41
C MET A 1 -6.11 15.17 -14.19
N LYS A 2 -5.49 14.19 -13.52
CA LYS A 2 -6.02 12.84 -13.31
C LYS A 2 -6.43 12.67 -11.85
N THR A 3 -7.51 11.93 -11.58
CA THR A 3 -7.91 11.61 -10.21
C THR A 3 -7.29 10.26 -9.81
N VAL A 4 -6.73 10.19 -8.61
CA VAL A 4 -6.08 8.99 -8.07
C VAL A 4 -6.72 8.61 -6.74
N LEU A 5 -7.09 7.34 -6.60
CA LEU A 5 -7.50 6.73 -5.33
C LEU A 5 -6.41 5.76 -4.87
N PHE A 6 -5.87 5.98 -3.70
CA PHE A 6 -4.97 5.04 -3.02
C PHE A 6 -5.76 4.28 -1.97
N ILE A 7 -5.90 2.97 -2.14
CA ILE A 7 -6.70 2.10 -1.27
C ILE A 7 -5.77 1.12 -0.57
N ARG A 8 -5.77 1.13 0.75
CA ARG A 8 -5.11 0.09 1.53
C ARG A 8 -6.02 -1.13 1.60
N HIS A 9 -5.48 -2.31 1.33
CA HIS A 9 -6.24 -3.56 1.42
C HIS A 9 -6.94 -3.73 2.77
N GLY A 10 -8.03 -4.50 2.80
CA GLY A 10 -8.72 -4.90 4.02
C GLY A 10 -7.82 -5.73 4.95
N ALA A 11 -8.21 -5.85 6.22
CA ALA A 11 -7.41 -6.54 7.22
C ALA A 11 -7.19 -8.03 6.91
N THR A 12 -6.01 -8.52 7.24
CA THR A 12 -5.67 -9.95 7.28
C THR A 12 -5.57 -10.44 8.73
N ALA A 13 -5.46 -11.75 8.95
CA ALA A 13 -5.23 -12.30 10.28
C ALA A 13 -3.95 -11.74 10.93
N GLY A 14 -2.88 -11.61 10.15
CA GLY A 14 -1.62 -11.03 10.62
C GLY A 14 -1.75 -9.55 11.00
N ASN A 15 -2.57 -8.77 10.27
CA ASN A 15 -2.83 -7.37 10.64
C ASN A 15 -3.55 -7.27 11.99
N LEU A 16 -4.54 -8.12 12.26
CA LEU A 16 -5.24 -8.14 13.55
C LEU A 16 -4.30 -8.50 14.70
N GLN A 17 -3.30 -9.33 14.44
CA GLN A 17 -2.28 -9.72 15.40
C GLN A 17 -1.11 -8.71 15.45
N ARG A 18 -1.14 -7.62 14.70
CA ARG A 18 -0.06 -6.62 14.60
C ARG A 18 1.27 -7.21 14.15
N ARG A 19 1.23 -8.22 13.26
CA ARG A 19 2.42 -8.82 12.66
C ARG A 19 2.92 -7.99 11.49
N TYR A 20 4.23 -8.00 11.28
CA TYR A 20 4.84 -7.50 10.06
C TYR A 20 4.51 -8.44 8.90
N ILE A 21 3.61 -8.03 8.01
CA ILE A 21 3.15 -8.83 6.87
C ILE A 21 3.52 -8.10 5.58
N GLY A 22 4.62 -8.51 4.99
CA GLY A 22 5.12 -8.00 3.72
C GLY A 22 4.95 -9.02 2.61
N ARG A 23 5.95 -9.88 2.41
CA ARG A 23 5.94 -10.94 1.39
C ARG A 23 5.00 -12.10 1.70
N THR A 24 4.64 -12.29 2.97
CA THR A 24 3.66 -13.32 3.35
C THR A 24 2.33 -13.04 2.67
N ASP A 25 1.85 -13.99 1.88
CA ASP A 25 0.63 -13.80 1.08
C ASP A 25 -0.59 -14.36 1.82
N GLU A 26 -1.14 -13.56 2.72
CA GLU A 26 -2.36 -13.86 3.47
C GLU A 26 -3.62 -13.38 2.75
N PRO A 27 -4.72 -14.14 2.83
CA PRO A 27 -6.03 -13.66 2.40
C PRO A 27 -6.62 -12.65 3.40
N LEU A 28 -7.68 -11.96 2.99
CA LEU A 28 -8.49 -11.14 3.89
C LEU A 28 -9.13 -12.01 4.97
N CYS A 29 -9.11 -11.53 6.21
CA CYS A 29 -9.97 -12.08 7.28
C CYS A 29 -11.43 -11.56 7.10
N GLU A 30 -12.35 -12.01 7.95
CA GLU A 30 -13.75 -11.61 7.88
C GLU A 30 -13.91 -10.08 7.95
N LEU A 31 -13.31 -9.44 8.95
CA LEU A 31 -13.29 -7.98 9.04
C LEU A 31 -12.73 -7.31 7.79
N GLY A 32 -11.66 -7.87 7.20
CA GLY A 32 -11.06 -7.32 5.98
C GLY A 32 -11.99 -7.42 4.78
N ARG A 33 -12.80 -8.47 4.69
CA ARG A 33 -13.83 -8.61 3.65
C ARG A 33 -14.95 -7.58 3.82
N GLU A 34 -15.41 -7.36 5.06
CA GLU A 34 -16.40 -6.34 5.38
C GLU A 34 -15.87 -4.94 5.04
N GLN A 35 -14.60 -4.63 5.42
CA GLN A 35 -13.96 -3.37 5.07
C GLN A 35 -13.90 -3.14 3.56
N ALA A 36 -13.56 -4.17 2.80
CA ALA A 36 -13.50 -4.10 1.34
C ALA A 36 -14.89 -3.94 0.70
N ALA A 37 -15.90 -4.65 1.20
CA ALA A 37 -17.29 -4.51 0.75
C ALA A 37 -17.83 -3.09 1.02
N ASN A 38 -17.54 -2.52 2.18
CA ASN A 38 -17.94 -1.16 2.54
C ASN A 38 -17.34 -0.09 1.60
N LEU A 39 -16.23 -0.36 0.90
CA LEU A 39 -15.71 0.54 -0.15
C LEU A 39 -16.64 0.56 -1.38
N ALA A 40 -17.25 -0.56 -1.74
CA ALA A 40 -18.24 -0.60 -2.82
C ALA A 40 -19.48 0.24 -2.50
N ASP A 41 -19.92 0.23 -1.24
CA ASP A 41 -21.07 1.02 -0.79
C ASP A 41 -20.83 2.54 -0.87
N GLN A 42 -19.58 2.96 -0.91
CA GLN A 42 -19.19 4.37 -1.11
C GLN A 42 -19.24 4.81 -2.58
N ALA A 43 -19.66 3.92 -3.48
CA ALA A 43 -19.79 4.18 -4.92
C ALA A 43 -18.50 4.73 -5.56
N LEU A 44 -17.34 4.26 -5.09
CA LEU A 44 -16.06 4.60 -5.68
C LEU A 44 -15.99 4.08 -7.12
N THR A 45 -15.57 4.94 -8.03
CA THR A 45 -15.42 4.59 -9.45
C THR A 45 -14.02 4.95 -9.92
N CYS A 46 -13.51 4.16 -10.86
CA CYS A 46 -12.26 4.48 -11.56
C CYS A 46 -12.29 3.93 -12.99
N ASP A 47 -11.57 4.58 -13.89
CA ASP A 47 -11.39 4.11 -15.27
C ASP A 47 -10.31 3.02 -15.34
N TRP A 48 -9.33 3.06 -14.43
CA TRP A 48 -8.19 2.15 -14.35
C TRP A 48 -8.05 1.59 -12.94
N LEU A 49 -8.02 0.26 -12.81
CA LEU A 49 -7.85 -0.42 -11.52
C LEU A 49 -6.51 -1.16 -11.48
N PHE A 50 -5.50 -0.53 -10.86
CA PHE A 50 -4.19 -1.11 -10.62
C PHE A 50 -4.14 -1.82 -9.28
N VAL A 51 -3.58 -3.03 -9.24
CA VAL A 51 -3.62 -3.86 -8.03
C VAL A 51 -2.25 -4.49 -7.77
N SER A 52 -1.79 -4.45 -6.53
CA SER A 52 -0.67 -5.27 -6.08
C SER A 52 -0.98 -6.75 -6.29
N PRO A 53 0.00 -7.61 -6.63
CA PRO A 53 -0.28 -9.01 -6.96
C PRO A 53 -0.69 -9.88 -5.76
N MET A 54 -0.62 -9.36 -4.53
CA MET A 54 -0.88 -10.10 -3.30
C MET A 54 -2.37 -10.46 -3.16
N THR A 55 -2.66 -11.63 -2.59
CA THR A 55 -4.04 -12.14 -2.43
C THR A 55 -4.96 -11.14 -1.73
N ARG A 56 -4.52 -10.53 -0.63
CA ARG A 56 -5.30 -9.53 0.12
C ARG A 56 -5.70 -8.30 -0.70
N THR A 57 -4.83 -7.83 -1.58
CA THR A 57 -5.11 -6.67 -2.44
C THR A 57 -6.06 -7.02 -3.58
N ARG A 58 -5.90 -8.20 -4.18
CA ARG A 58 -6.78 -8.71 -5.23
C ARG A 58 -8.20 -8.94 -4.72
N GLN A 59 -8.33 -9.55 -3.53
CA GLN A 59 -9.63 -9.74 -2.88
C GLN A 59 -10.28 -8.41 -2.50
N THR A 60 -9.50 -7.44 -2.03
CA THR A 60 -10.01 -6.08 -1.76
C THR A 60 -10.53 -5.43 -3.04
N ALA A 61 -9.77 -5.50 -4.12
CA ALA A 61 -10.17 -4.93 -5.41
C ALA A 61 -11.44 -5.57 -5.97
N GLU A 62 -11.55 -6.91 -5.87
CA GLU A 62 -12.74 -7.65 -6.31
C GLU A 62 -14.01 -7.24 -5.57
N LEU A 63 -13.91 -7.05 -4.24
CA LEU A 63 -15.04 -6.64 -3.41
C LEU A 63 -15.38 -5.15 -3.55
N ALA A 64 -14.38 -4.28 -3.69
CA ALA A 64 -14.57 -2.83 -3.80
C ALA A 64 -15.04 -2.39 -5.20
N PHE A 65 -14.64 -3.11 -6.26
CA PHE A 65 -14.94 -2.81 -7.66
C PHE A 65 -15.44 -4.06 -8.39
N PRO A 66 -16.65 -4.55 -8.06
CA PRO A 66 -17.18 -5.79 -8.65
C PRO A 66 -17.23 -5.73 -10.18
N GLY A 67 -16.66 -6.73 -10.83
CA GLY A 67 -16.68 -6.86 -12.29
C GLY A 67 -15.71 -5.96 -13.06
N GLN A 68 -14.89 -5.16 -12.37
CA GLN A 68 -13.86 -4.36 -13.02
C GLN A 68 -12.57 -5.15 -13.21
N ASP A 69 -11.95 -5.03 -14.38
CA ASP A 69 -10.69 -5.69 -14.71
C ASP A 69 -9.55 -5.15 -13.85
N GLN A 70 -8.85 -6.05 -13.17
CA GLN A 70 -7.69 -5.73 -12.34
C GLN A 70 -6.41 -5.77 -13.17
N ILE A 71 -5.63 -4.69 -13.14
CA ILE A 71 -4.33 -4.59 -13.80
C ILE A 71 -3.23 -4.85 -12.74
N PRO A 72 -2.57 -6.01 -12.76
CA PRO A 72 -1.55 -6.31 -11.76
C PRO A 72 -0.30 -5.44 -11.95
N VAL A 73 0.21 -4.91 -10.84
CA VAL A 73 1.46 -4.15 -10.78
C VAL A 73 2.40 -4.82 -9.77
N PRO A 74 3.31 -5.72 -10.22
CA PRO A 74 4.16 -6.52 -9.34
C PRO A 74 4.99 -5.71 -8.34
N ASP A 75 5.49 -4.56 -8.75
CA ASP A 75 6.33 -3.70 -7.91
C ASP A 75 5.56 -2.86 -6.89
N LEU A 76 4.23 -2.98 -6.82
CA LEU A 76 3.42 -2.44 -5.73
C LEU A 76 3.18 -3.44 -4.58
N ARG A 77 3.91 -4.56 -4.50
CA ARG A 77 3.90 -5.43 -3.32
C ARG A 77 4.48 -4.69 -2.10
N GLU A 78 4.08 -5.14 -0.89
CA GLU A 78 4.61 -4.56 0.35
C GLU A 78 6.11 -4.86 0.50
N THR A 79 6.78 -4.16 1.42
CA THR A 79 8.19 -4.41 1.73
C THR A 79 8.41 -5.85 2.22
N ASP A 80 9.55 -6.44 1.90
CA ASP A 80 9.98 -7.71 2.48
C ASP A 80 10.60 -7.44 3.86
N PHE A 81 9.93 -7.86 4.93
CA PHE A 81 10.39 -7.69 6.30
C PHE A 81 11.44 -8.72 6.74
N GLY A 82 11.95 -9.55 5.82
CA GLY A 82 13.05 -10.48 6.10
C GLY A 82 12.83 -11.32 7.35
N ILE A 83 13.77 -11.25 8.30
CA ILE A 83 13.69 -12.01 9.55
C ILE A 83 12.56 -11.52 10.50
N PHE A 84 11.94 -10.38 10.24
CA PHE A 84 10.81 -9.86 11.04
C PHE A 84 9.45 -10.31 10.47
N GLU A 85 9.44 -10.94 9.30
CA GLU A 85 8.21 -11.38 8.63
C GLU A 85 7.37 -12.29 9.52
N ALA A 86 6.06 -12.05 9.54
CA ALA A 86 5.05 -12.77 10.32
C ALA A 86 5.24 -12.73 11.84
N ARG A 87 6.05 -11.80 12.38
CA ARG A 87 6.28 -11.61 13.81
C ARG A 87 5.72 -10.27 14.30
N THR A 88 5.36 -10.21 15.56
CA THR A 88 4.94 -8.96 16.23
C THR A 88 6.15 -8.21 16.81
N ALA A 89 5.98 -6.93 17.15
CA ALA A 89 6.99 -6.16 17.86
C ALA A 89 7.37 -6.81 19.21
N ASP A 90 6.38 -7.35 19.93
CA ASP A 90 6.61 -8.03 21.21
C ASP A 90 7.44 -9.33 21.05
N GLU A 91 7.17 -10.11 20.00
CA GLU A 91 7.97 -11.30 19.67
C GLU A 91 9.40 -10.96 19.22
N LEU A 92 9.62 -9.73 18.76
CA LEU A 92 10.92 -9.21 18.35
C LEU A 92 11.63 -8.44 19.46
N ALA A 93 10.94 -8.12 20.54
CA ALA A 93 11.53 -7.47 21.71
C ALA A 93 12.71 -8.30 22.25
N GLY A 94 13.89 -7.70 22.40
CA GLY A 94 15.12 -8.39 22.77
C GLY A 94 15.97 -8.89 21.60
N SER A 95 15.50 -8.74 20.36
CA SER A 95 16.33 -8.93 19.16
C SER A 95 17.19 -7.69 18.93
N GLU A 96 18.52 -7.84 18.94
CA GLU A 96 19.44 -6.74 18.65
C GLU A 96 19.20 -6.15 17.27
N ALA A 97 18.93 -7.01 16.27
CA ALA A 97 18.64 -6.56 14.91
C ALA A 97 17.35 -5.73 14.82
N TYR A 98 16.32 -6.10 15.58
CA TYR A 98 15.07 -5.37 15.64
C TYR A 98 15.25 -4.02 16.33
N GLN A 99 15.95 -4.00 17.49
CA GLN A 99 16.22 -2.75 18.21
C GLN A 99 17.05 -1.78 17.37
N ALA A 100 18.10 -2.27 16.69
CA ALA A 100 18.91 -1.45 15.79
C ALA A 100 18.08 -0.85 14.63
N TRP A 101 17.14 -1.63 14.10
CA TRP A 101 16.24 -1.16 13.05
C TRP A 101 15.29 -0.06 13.55
N VAL A 102 14.70 -0.25 14.74
CA VAL A 102 13.82 0.75 15.38
C VAL A 102 14.59 2.04 15.72
N ASP A 103 15.79 1.92 16.30
CA ASP A 103 16.65 3.06 16.67
C ASP A 103 17.09 3.89 15.43
N ALA A 104 17.16 3.24 14.28
CA ALA A 104 17.41 3.89 12.99
C ALA A 104 16.14 4.39 12.30
N ASN A 105 15.03 4.59 13.03
CA ASN A 105 13.73 4.99 12.48
C ASN A 105 13.22 4.08 11.35
N CYS A 106 13.52 2.79 11.43
CA CYS A 106 13.13 1.77 10.43
C CYS A 106 13.71 2.02 9.04
N GLU A 107 14.80 2.78 8.92
CA GLU A 107 15.40 3.12 7.61
C GLU A 107 16.57 2.22 7.20
N THR A 108 17.11 1.41 8.12
CA THR A 108 18.17 0.46 7.80
C THR A 108 17.65 -0.81 7.15
N PRO A 109 18.46 -1.52 6.34
CA PRO A 109 18.06 -2.80 5.77
C PRO A 109 17.72 -3.83 6.84
N ILE A 110 16.63 -4.54 6.65
CA ILE A 110 16.26 -5.68 7.49
C ILE A 110 17.04 -6.91 6.99
N PRO A 111 17.71 -7.68 7.87
CA PRO A 111 18.42 -8.89 7.45
C PRO A 111 17.50 -9.86 6.69
N GLY A 112 17.90 -10.27 5.50
CA GLY A 112 17.11 -11.14 4.62
C GLY A 112 15.87 -10.50 4.01
N GLY A 113 15.69 -9.20 4.20
CA GLY A 113 14.58 -8.41 3.67
C GLY A 113 15.02 -7.40 2.61
N GLU A 114 14.13 -6.48 2.31
CA GLU A 114 14.34 -5.42 1.32
C GLU A 114 14.93 -4.16 1.98
N ALA A 115 15.85 -3.49 1.30
CA ALA A 115 16.31 -2.18 1.75
C ALA A 115 15.18 -1.15 1.55
N VAL A 116 14.98 -0.28 2.55
CA VAL A 116 13.90 0.73 2.53
C VAL A 116 14.01 1.66 1.32
N ALA A 117 15.23 2.04 0.94
CA ALA A 117 15.46 2.88 -0.24
C ALA A 117 15.01 2.18 -1.53
N ASP A 118 15.32 0.88 -1.69
CA ASP A 118 14.93 0.10 -2.87
C ASP A 118 13.41 -0.09 -2.91
N PHE A 119 12.78 -0.36 -1.76
CA PHE A 119 11.33 -0.40 -1.62
C PHE A 119 10.67 0.89 -2.10
N LYS A 120 11.11 2.04 -1.56
CA LYS A 120 10.57 3.36 -1.93
C LYS A 120 10.74 3.62 -3.44
N ILE A 121 11.93 3.36 -3.97
CA ILE A 121 12.23 3.57 -5.40
C ILE A 121 11.34 2.72 -6.30
N ARG A 122 11.16 1.41 -6.00
CA ARG A 122 10.32 0.56 -6.85
C ARG A 122 8.84 0.94 -6.79
N CYS A 123 8.32 1.31 -5.60
CA CYS A 123 6.93 1.77 -5.46
C CYS A 123 6.66 3.04 -6.29
N ILE A 124 7.57 4.03 -6.20
CA ILE A 124 7.45 5.29 -6.94
C ILE A 124 7.52 5.02 -8.44
N ARG A 125 8.49 4.23 -8.91
CA ARG A 125 8.62 3.86 -10.34
C ARG A 125 7.38 3.14 -10.86
N ALA A 126 6.86 2.19 -10.09
CA ALA A 126 5.66 1.43 -10.45
C ALA A 126 4.43 2.34 -10.58
N PHE A 127 4.24 3.26 -9.64
CA PHE A 127 3.18 4.25 -9.67
C PHE A 127 3.31 5.15 -10.91
N LEU A 128 4.47 5.74 -11.17
CA LEU A 128 4.70 6.61 -12.31
C LEU A 128 4.48 5.89 -13.65
N ALA A 129 4.96 4.64 -13.77
CA ALA A 129 4.75 3.83 -14.96
C ALA A 129 3.26 3.50 -15.19
N ALA A 130 2.50 3.21 -14.12
CA ALA A 130 1.06 3.00 -14.21
C ALA A 130 0.33 4.28 -14.62
N MET A 131 0.65 5.42 -13.98
CA MET A 131 0.03 6.71 -14.28
C MET A 131 0.34 7.24 -15.67
N ALA A 132 1.48 6.87 -16.27
CA ALA A 132 1.80 7.20 -17.66
C ALA A 132 0.84 6.56 -18.66
N ARG A 133 0.17 5.46 -18.28
CA ARG A 133 -0.83 4.76 -19.12
C ARG A 133 -2.22 5.38 -19.04
N VAL A 134 -2.51 6.12 -17.96
CA VAL A 134 -3.83 6.73 -17.72
C VAL A 134 -3.97 7.99 -18.56
N PRO A 135 -4.99 8.12 -19.42
CA PRO A 135 -5.24 9.34 -20.19
C PRO A 135 -5.59 10.55 -19.30
N GLU A 136 -5.39 11.76 -19.83
CA GLU A 136 -5.83 12.98 -19.16
C GLU A 136 -7.36 12.99 -18.96
N GLY A 137 -7.76 13.46 -17.79
CA GLY A 137 -9.18 13.55 -17.40
C GLY A 137 -9.75 12.24 -16.84
N GLN A 138 -9.01 11.13 -16.92
CA GLN A 138 -9.43 9.85 -16.35
C GLN A 138 -8.96 9.65 -14.91
N SER A 139 -9.53 8.65 -14.27
CA SER A 139 -9.27 8.27 -12.89
C SER A 139 -8.59 6.90 -12.79
N ALA A 140 -7.76 6.75 -11.76
CA ALA A 140 -7.10 5.48 -11.46
C ALA A 140 -7.22 5.15 -9.97
N ALA A 141 -7.58 3.92 -9.67
CA ALA A 141 -7.50 3.35 -8.32
C ALA A 141 -6.29 2.44 -8.20
N PHE A 142 -5.61 2.52 -7.07
CA PHE A 142 -4.48 1.68 -6.71
C PHE A 142 -4.80 0.93 -5.43
N VAL A 143 -5.07 -0.37 -5.52
CA VAL A 143 -5.28 -1.23 -4.35
C VAL A 143 -3.94 -1.86 -3.97
N MET A 144 -3.39 -1.41 -2.84
CA MET A 144 -2.04 -1.77 -2.42
C MET A 144 -1.90 -1.80 -0.88
N HIS A 145 -0.73 -1.51 -0.37
CA HIS A 145 -0.32 -1.65 1.02
C HIS A 145 0.00 -0.31 1.67
N GLY A 146 0.00 -0.28 2.99
CA GLY A 146 0.28 0.94 3.75
C GLY A 146 1.65 1.54 3.45
N GLY A 147 2.69 0.71 3.42
CA GLY A 147 4.05 1.16 3.11
C GLY A 147 4.16 1.76 1.71
N CYS A 148 3.53 1.13 0.71
CA CYS A 148 3.53 1.63 -0.67
C CYS A 148 2.86 3.01 -0.78
N ILE A 149 1.70 3.19 -0.13
CA ILE A 149 0.97 4.47 -0.12
C ILE A 149 1.83 5.56 0.51
N MET A 150 2.41 5.27 1.69
CA MET A 150 3.28 6.21 2.40
C MET A 150 4.51 6.58 1.56
N ALA A 151 5.16 5.63 0.89
CA ALA A 151 6.34 5.88 0.06
C ALA A 151 6.02 6.78 -1.16
N ILE A 152 4.92 6.51 -1.85
CA ILE A 152 4.49 7.29 -3.00
C ILE A 152 4.09 8.71 -2.57
N CYS A 153 3.30 8.85 -1.50
CA CYS A 153 2.85 10.14 -1.02
C CYS A 153 4.00 10.97 -0.44
N GLU A 154 4.95 10.39 0.31
CA GLU A 154 6.12 11.11 0.81
C GLU A 154 6.94 11.74 -0.32
N ALA A 155 7.10 11.02 -1.42
CA ALA A 155 7.88 11.50 -2.56
C ALA A 155 7.13 12.56 -3.39
N LEU A 156 5.86 12.33 -3.66
CA LEU A 156 5.13 13.04 -4.70
C LEU A 156 4.05 14.00 -4.17
N ALA A 157 3.59 13.89 -2.92
CA ALA A 157 2.55 14.78 -2.40
C ALA A 157 3.07 16.20 -2.14
N ARG A 158 2.20 17.18 -2.37
CA ARG A 158 2.45 18.60 -2.07
C ARG A 158 1.23 19.18 -1.32
N PRO A 159 1.43 19.89 -0.18
CA PRO A 159 2.72 20.05 0.51
C PRO A 159 3.29 18.71 1.01
N ARG A 160 4.61 18.60 1.04
CA ARG A 160 5.30 17.39 1.54
C ARG A 160 5.10 17.25 3.05
N ARG A 161 4.88 16.03 3.51
CA ARG A 161 4.82 15.65 4.93
C ARG A 161 5.71 14.44 5.18
N ASP A 162 5.93 14.11 6.43
CA ASP A 162 6.69 12.92 6.83
C ASP A 162 5.99 11.63 6.42
N PHE A 163 6.77 10.58 6.16
CA PHE A 163 6.32 9.27 5.69
C PHE A 163 5.09 8.75 6.44
N TYR A 164 5.14 8.70 7.77
CA TYR A 164 4.05 8.16 8.58
C TYR A 164 2.79 9.03 8.61
N SER A 165 2.88 10.30 8.20
CA SER A 165 1.72 11.19 8.09
C SER A 165 0.72 10.77 7.02
N TYR A 166 1.11 9.86 6.13
CA TYR A 166 0.27 9.32 5.07
C TYR A 166 -0.30 7.94 5.40
N HIS A 167 -0.15 7.50 6.64
CA HIS A 167 -0.71 6.23 7.08
C HIS A 167 -2.24 6.26 7.07
N ILE A 168 -2.85 5.24 6.47
CA ILE A 168 -4.29 4.97 6.52
C ILE A 168 -4.55 3.56 7.06
N ALA A 169 -5.69 3.35 7.68
CA ALA A 169 -6.07 2.03 8.21
C ALA A 169 -6.45 1.05 7.09
N ASN A 170 -6.50 -0.25 7.39
CA ASN A 170 -6.97 -1.26 6.46
C ASN A 170 -8.39 -0.93 5.97
N GLY A 171 -8.65 -1.09 4.68
CA GLY A 171 -9.95 -0.79 4.06
C GLY A 171 -10.25 0.70 3.94
N GLN A 172 -9.30 1.59 4.18
CA GLN A 172 -9.44 3.02 3.95
C GLN A 172 -8.73 3.46 2.66
N TYR A 173 -9.03 4.68 2.21
CA TYR A 173 -8.45 5.27 1.02
C TYR A 173 -8.11 6.74 1.19
N LEU A 174 -7.23 7.23 0.32
CA LEU A 174 -6.92 8.64 0.09
C LEU A 174 -7.27 8.98 -1.36
N THR A 175 -7.78 10.18 -1.58
CA THR A 175 -8.00 10.73 -2.92
C THR A 175 -7.00 11.84 -3.18
N ALA A 176 -6.48 11.90 -4.41
CA ALA A 176 -5.56 12.93 -4.84
C ALA A 176 -5.83 13.35 -6.29
N HIS A 177 -5.39 14.53 -6.64
CA HIS A 177 -5.21 14.96 -8.03
C HIS A 177 -3.74 14.81 -8.42
N TRP A 178 -3.49 14.23 -9.59
CA TRP A 178 -2.18 14.08 -10.22
C TRP A 178 -2.06 15.02 -11.43
N ASP A 179 -1.07 15.90 -11.43
CA ASP A 179 -0.82 16.87 -12.51
C ASP A 179 0.29 16.46 -13.50
N GLY A 180 0.93 15.32 -13.27
CA GLY A 180 2.08 14.82 -14.02
C GLY A 180 3.39 14.88 -13.24
N GLU A 181 3.46 15.67 -12.18
CA GLU A 181 4.67 15.85 -11.35
C GLU A 181 4.40 15.66 -9.85
N ALA A 182 3.21 16.06 -9.38
CA ALA A 182 2.86 16.05 -7.97
C ALA A 182 1.44 15.54 -7.70
N LEU A 183 1.26 15.04 -6.46
CA LEU A 183 -0.03 14.65 -5.90
C LEU A 183 -0.55 15.77 -4.99
N LYS A 184 -1.75 16.25 -5.23
CA LYS A 184 -2.50 17.11 -4.32
C LYS A 184 -3.57 16.29 -3.63
N LEU A 185 -3.38 15.97 -2.35
CA LEU A 185 -4.36 15.24 -1.55
C LEU A 185 -5.62 16.10 -1.33
N LEU A 186 -6.79 15.43 -1.31
CA LEU A 186 -8.11 16.05 -1.14
C LEU A 186 -8.65 15.84 0.27
#